data_33daa14c9c422316d37f0d77aadd8e8f
#
_entry.id   33daa14c9c422316d37f0d77aadd8e8f
#
_cell.length_a   1.000
_cell.length_b   1.000
_cell.length_c   1.000
_cell.angle_alpha   90.00
_cell.angle_beta   90.00
_cell.angle_gamma   90.00
#
_symmetry.space_group_name_H-M   'P 1'
#
loop_
_entity.id
_entity.type
_entity.pdbx_description
1 polymer ?
#
loop_
_entity_poly.entity_id
_entity_poly.type
_entity_poly.pdbx_seq_one_letter_code
_entity_poly.pdbx_strand_id
1 'polypeptide(L)'
;MPITKATQTDVPELSRLINSAYRGESSKKGWTTEAHLLDGLRIDESTLNGYFEDPNIIILKNTDETGQITGSVYLEVRGPKLYVGMFSVSPLLQGKGLGRELLAAAATYAKQLGCHTLTMTVISIRHELISWYERRGFKATGETQPFHVHEKFGAAKQPIQLIVLEKGV
;
A
#
# COMPACT_ATOMS: atom_id res chain seq x y z
N MET A 1 -0.34 -10.78 15.30
CA MET A 1 0.52 -9.60 15.30
C MET A 1 -0.34 -8.36 15.40
N PRO A 2 -0.06 -7.46 16.33
CA PRO A 2 -0.91 -6.27 16.52
C PRO A 2 -0.77 -5.29 15.35
N ILE A 3 -1.90 -4.68 15.00
CA ILE A 3 -1.94 -3.60 14.02
C ILE A 3 -2.28 -2.32 14.78
N THR A 4 -1.39 -1.34 14.67
CA THR A 4 -1.51 -0.06 15.37
C THR A 4 -1.23 1.09 14.41
N LYS A 5 -1.55 2.32 14.84
CA LYS A 5 -1.18 3.50 14.08
C LYS A 5 0.33 3.72 14.17
N ALA A 6 0.97 3.90 13.02
CA ALA A 6 2.36 4.32 12.99
C ALA A 6 2.49 5.77 13.44
N THR A 7 3.68 6.11 13.90
CA THR A 7 4.02 7.49 14.30
C THR A 7 5.21 7.98 13.49
N GLN A 8 5.51 9.26 13.61
CA GLN A 8 6.60 9.88 12.86
C GLN A 8 7.97 9.24 13.17
N THR A 9 8.13 8.68 14.37
CA THR A 9 9.35 7.97 14.74
C THR A 9 9.56 6.68 13.95
N ASP A 10 8.49 6.14 13.34
CA ASP A 10 8.55 4.93 12.53
C ASP A 10 9.03 5.17 11.10
N VAL A 11 9.18 6.43 10.68
CA VAL A 11 9.47 6.80 9.28
C VAL A 11 10.68 6.09 8.68
N PRO A 12 11.86 6.03 9.34
CA PRO A 12 13.01 5.33 8.74
C PRO A 12 12.73 3.86 8.48
N GLU A 13 12.09 3.17 9.42
CA GLU A 13 11.78 1.75 9.28
C GLU A 13 10.67 1.52 8.26
N LEU A 14 9.64 2.37 8.24
CA LEU A 14 8.58 2.32 7.23
C LEU A 14 9.13 2.49 5.82
N SER A 15 10.03 3.46 5.65
CA SER A 15 10.67 3.72 4.36
C SER A 15 11.41 2.48 3.85
N ARG A 16 12.17 1.83 4.71
CA ARG A 16 12.88 0.61 4.35
C ARG A 16 11.91 -0.52 3.96
N LEU A 17 10.85 -0.71 4.75
CA LEU A 17 9.84 -1.73 4.48
C LEU A 17 9.16 -1.50 3.14
N ILE A 18 8.64 -0.30 2.91
CA ILE A 18 7.89 0.01 1.69
C ILE A 18 8.76 -0.19 0.46
N ASN A 19 9.98 0.32 0.48
CA ASN A 19 10.88 0.18 -0.65
C ASN A 19 11.28 -1.28 -0.87
N SER A 20 11.51 -2.05 0.19
CA SER A 20 11.86 -3.46 0.08
C SER A 20 10.71 -4.30 -0.47
N ALA A 21 9.46 -3.92 -0.19
CA ALA A 21 8.29 -4.65 -0.65
C ALA A 21 7.95 -4.34 -2.11
N TYR A 22 8.18 -3.11 -2.56
CA TYR A 22 7.77 -2.68 -3.90
C TYR A 22 8.90 -2.71 -4.92
N ARG A 23 10.13 -2.35 -4.54
CA ARG A 23 11.20 -2.06 -5.48
C ARG A 23 12.53 -2.67 -5.04
N GLY A 24 13.47 -2.79 -6.00
CA GLY A 24 14.81 -3.30 -5.75
C GLY A 24 14.88 -4.82 -5.69
N GLU A 25 16.09 -5.33 -5.46
CA GLU A 25 16.34 -6.78 -5.46
C GLU A 25 15.64 -7.50 -4.32
N SER A 26 15.50 -6.86 -3.14
CA SER A 26 14.85 -7.50 -2.00
C SER A 26 13.36 -7.77 -2.26
N SER A 27 12.68 -6.91 -3.05
CA SER A 27 11.27 -7.10 -3.35
C SER A 27 11.02 -8.36 -4.19
N LYS A 28 11.99 -8.80 -4.97
CA LYS A 28 11.89 -9.98 -5.81
C LYS A 28 11.81 -11.29 -5.01
N LYS A 29 12.12 -11.26 -3.71
CA LYS A 29 11.98 -12.41 -2.81
C LYS A 29 10.53 -12.68 -2.43
N GLY A 30 9.63 -11.70 -2.60
CA GLY A 30 8.20 -11.89 -2.36
C GLY A 30 7.50 -12.42 -3.62
N TRP A 31 6.20 -12.74 -3.48
CA TRP A 31 5.43 -13.26 -4.61
C TRP A 31 5.00 -12.18 -5.61
N THR A 32 5.10 -10.90 -5.24
CA THR A 32 4.72 -9.77 -6.11
C THR A 32 5.71 -8.62 -5.95
N THR A 33 5.97 -7.88 -7.02
CA THR A 33 6.91 -6.76 -7.02
C THR A 33 6.65 -5.82 -8.20
N GLU A 34 7.12 -4.57 -8.09
CA GLU A 34 7.18 -3.61 -9.20
C GLU A 34 8.57 -3.50 -9.81
N ALA A 35 9.55 -4.26 -9.32
CA ALA A 35 10.96 -4.10 -9.71
C ALA A 35 11.19 -4.27 -11.21
N HIS A 36 10.38 -5.08 -11.90
CA HIS A 36 10.47 -5.26 -13.35
C HIS A 36 9.78 -4.16 -14.16
N LEU A 37 9.03 -3.27 -13.50
CA LEU A 37 8.30 -2.18 -14.14
C LEU A 37 8.92 -0.81 -13.85
N LEU A 38 9.50 -0.63 -12.65
CA LEU A 38 9.98 0.65 -12.15
C LEU A 38 11.34 0.49 -11.48
N ASP A 39 12.22 1.48 -11.69
CA ASP A 39 13.48 1.61 -10.98
C ASP A 39 13.39 2.69 -9.91
N GLY A 40 14.28 2.66 -8.91
CA GLY A 40 14.40 3.67 -7.87
C GLY A 40 13.55 3.38 -6.64
N LEU A 41 13.35 4.41 -5.82
CA LEU A 41 12.61 4.30 -4.57
C LEU A 41 11.11 4.41 -4.79
N ARG A 42 10.33 3.65 -4.03
CA ARG A 42 8.87 3.82 -3.98
C ARG A 42 8.49 5.06 -3.18
N ILE A 43 9.21 5.36 -2.11
CA ILE A 43 8.93 6.48 -1.21
C ILE A 43 10.24 6.99 -0.60
N ASP A 44 10.32 8.28 -0.24
CA ASP A 44 11.40 8.81 0.55
C ASP A 44 10.90 9.25 1.95
N GLU A 45 11.84 9.43 2.88
CA GLU A 45 11.50 9.78 4.26
C GLU A 45 10.85 11.16 4.37
N SER A 46 11.26 12.12 3.55
CA SER A 46 10.69 13.47 3.55
C SER A 46 9.21 13.46 3.21
N THR A 47 8.83 12.73 2.15
CA THR A 47 7.43 12.58 1.74
C THR A 47 6.63 11.86 2.81
N LEU A 48 7.21 10.79 3.37
CA LEU A 48 6.56 10.00 4.40
C LEU A 48 6.32 10.82 5.66
N ASN A 49 7.29 11.65 6.07
CA ASN A 49 7.12 12.58 7.19
C ASN A 49 5.95 13.53 6.97
N GLY A 50 5.79 14.04 5.75
CA GLY A 50 4.69 14.96 5.42
C GLY A 50 3.32 14.34 5.60
N TYR A 51 3.19 13.03 5.39
CA TYR A 51 1.90 12.35 5.59
C TYR A 51 1.43 12.39 7.03
N PHE A 52 2.35 12.37 8.00
CA PHE A 52 1.97 12.42 9.42
C PHE A 52 1.45 13.79 9.86
N GLU A 53 1.63 14.82 9.03
CA GLU A 53 1.11 16.16 9.30
C GLU A 53 -0.31 16.37 8.78
N ASP A 54 -0.83 15.45 7.95
CA ASP A 54 -2.16 15.54 7.35
C ASP A 54 -3.18 14.78 8.20
N PRO A 55 -4.21 15.46 8.73
CA PRO A 55 -5.20 14.80 9.60
C PRO A 55 -6.08 13.79 8.86
N ASN A 56 -6.13 13.81 7.54
CA ASN A 56 -6.90 12.86 6.74
C ASN A 56 -6.13 11.58 6.44
N ILE A 57 -4.86 11.50 6.82
CA ILE A 57 -3.99 10.36 6.53
C ILE A 57 -3.69 9.58 7.81
N ILE A 58 -3.85 8.27 7.71
CA ILE A 58 -3.47 7.34 8.77
C ILE A 58 -2.59 6.28 8.14
N ILE A 59 -1.44 5.98 8.77
CA ILE A 59 -0.62 4.85 8.37
C ILE A 59 -0.72 3.81 9.46
N LEU A 60 -1.14 2.61 9.10
CA LEU A 60 -1.18 1.47 10.01
C LEU A 60 0.08 0.64 9.84
N LYS A 61 0.55 0.09 10.94
CA LYS A 61 1.69 -0.82 10.94
C LYS A 61 1.35 -2.12 11.64
N ASN A 62 1.99 -3.17 11.19
CA ASN A 62 1.97 -4.48 11.81
C ASN A 62 3.37 -4.74 12.36
N THR A 63 3.48 -5.13 13.64
CA THR A 63 4.79 -5.41 14.25
C THR A 63 4.85 -6.86 14.71
N ASP A 64 6.06 -7.45 14.62
CA ASP A 64 6.31 -8.79 15.12
C ASP A 64 6.64 -8.78 16.62
N GLU A 65 6.98 -9.94 17.16
CA GLU A 65 7.28 -10.11 18.58
C GLU A 65 8.49 -9.28 19.06
N THR A 66 9.39 -8.94 18.13
CA THR A 66 10.58 -8.12 18.44
C THR A 66 10.31 -6.63 18.34
N GLY A 67 9.10 -6.23 17.89
CA GLY A 67 8.76 -4.84 17.64
C GLY A 67 9.14 -4.36 16.26
N GLN A 68 9.64 -5.23 15.39
CA GLN A 68 9.99 -4.87 14.02
C GLN A 68 8.74 -4.72 13.17
N ILE A 69 8.69 -3.69 12.33
CA ILE A 69 7.57 -3.45 11.42
C ILE A 69 7.66 -4.42 10.25
N THR A 70 6.62 -5.24 10.08
CA THR A 70 6.57 -6.28 9.05
C THR A 70 5.52 -6.02 7.98
N GLY A 71 4.65 -5.06 8.21
CA GLY A 71 3.65 -4.65 7.23
C GLY A 71 3.14 -3.24 7.52
N SER A 72 2.62 -2.58 6.49
CA SER A 72 2.02 -1.26 6.63
C SER A 72 1.02 -0.99 5.52
N VAL A 73 0.12 -0.04 5.77
CA VAL A 73 -0.83 0.44 4.78
C VAL A 73 -1.10 1.92 5.02
N TYR A 74 -1.19 2.67 3.92
CA TYR A 74 -1.55 4.08 3.91
C TYR A 74 -3.06 4.20 3.71
N LEU A 75 -3.72 4.99 4.57
CA LEU A 75 -5.16 5.24 4.48
C LEU A 75 -5.39 6.75 4.40
N GLU A 76 -6.25 7.17 3.47
CA GLU A 76 -6.58 8.59 3.31
C GLU A 76 -8.08 8.76 3.12
N VAL A 77 -8.70 9.61 3.94
CA VAL A 77 -10.13 9.94 3.82
C VAL A 77 -10.33 10.83 2.58
N ARG A 78 -11.15 10.37 1.65
CA ARG A 78 -11.52 11.09 0.43
C ARG A 78 -13.04 11.11 0.31
N GLY A 79 -13.70 12.07 1.00
CA GLY A 79 -15.15 12.13 1.05
C GLY A 79 -15.75 10.87 1.67
N PRO A 80 -16.68 10.18 0.98
CA PRO A 80 -17.29 8.97 1.52
C PRO A 80 -16.43 7.72 1.36
N LYS A 81 -15.23 7.85 0.78
CA LYS A 81 -14.34 6.72 0.49
C LYS A 81 -13.08 6.83 1.31
N LEU A 82 -12.52 5.69 1.67
CA LEU A 82 -11.19 5.59 2.26
C LEU A 82 -10.23 5.02 1.22
N TYR A 83 -9.25 5.83 0.82
CA TYR A 83 -8.23 5.41 -0.13
C TYR A 83 -7.18 4.55 0.58
N VAL A 84 -6.85 3.41 -0.02
CA VAL A 84 -5.86 2.46 0.48
C VAL A 84 -4.67 2.50 -0.45
N GLY A 85 -3.49 2.83 0.08
CA GLY A 85 -2.28 2.93 -0.72
C GLY A 85 -1.06 2.38 0.01
N MET A 86 0.06 2.29 -0.71
CA MET A 86 1.34 1.80 -0.17
C MET A 86 1.20 0.56 0.70
N PHE A 87 0.35 -0.38 0.26
CA PHE A 87 0.10 -1.63 0.95
C PHE A 87 1.36 -2.49 0.88
N SER A 88 1.99 -2.73 2.02
CA SER A 88 3.31 -3.33 2.07
C SER A 88 3.37 -4.44 3.10
N VAL A 89 3.93 -5.58 2.72
CA VAL A 89 4.27 -6.68 3.62
C VAL A 89 5.71 -7.08 3.32
N SER A 90 6.50 -7.32 4.35
CA SER A 90 7.89 -7.74 4.16
C SER A 90 7.95 -8.89 3.15
N PRO A 91 8.82 -8.81 2.12
CA PRO A 91 8.91 -9.86 1.10
C PRO A 91 9.16 -11.26 1.67
N LEU A 92 9.82 -11.35 2.81
CA LEU A 92 10.11 -12.63 3.46
C LEU A 92 8.91 -13.21 4.18
N LEU A 93 7.86 -12.42 4.42
CA LEU A 93 6.68 -12.81 5.18
C LEU A 93 5.39 -12.80 4.36
N GLN A 94 5.48 -12.56 3.07
CA GLN A 94 4.31 -12.59 2.19
C GLN A 94 3.73 -14.01 2.13
N GLY A 95 2.40 -14.10 1.96
CA GLY A 95 1.72 -15.39 1.94
C GLY A 95 1.30 -15.92 3.31
N LYS A 96 1.54 -15.18 4.40
CA LYS A 96 1.21 -15.61 5.78
C LYS A 96 -0.05 -14.94 6.34
N GLY A 97 -0.86 -14.31 5.50
CA GLY A 97 -2.11 -13.69 5.93
C GLY A 97 -2.01 -12.29 6.49
N LEU A 98 -0.80 -11.70 6.58
CA LEU A 98 -0.61 -10.35 7.10
C LEU A 98 -1.33 -9.30 6.24
N GLY A 99 -1.31 -9.48 4.92
CA GLY A 99 -2.01 -8.58 4.01
C GLY A 99 -3.51 -8.56 4.26
N ARG A 100 -4.11 -9.71 4.49
CA ARG A 100 -5.55 -9.79 4.79
C ARG A 100 -5.89 -9.11 6.10
N GLU A 101 -5.03 -9.24 7.10
CA GLU A 101 -5.21 -8.58 8.39
C GLU A 101 -5.16 -7.05 8.25
N LEU A 102 -4.23 -6.53 7.45
CA LEU A 102 -4.14 -5.10 7.18
C LEU A 102 -5.36 -4.58 6.44
N LEU A 103 -5.86 -5.32 5.45
CA LEU A 103 -7.08 -4.92 4.74
C LEU A 103 -8.31 -4.96 5.65
N ALA A 104 -8.40 -5.95 6.53
CA ALA A 104 -9.48 -6.02 7.51
C ALA A 104 -9.45 -4.82 8.46
N ALA A 105 -8.26 -4.42 8.90
CA ALA A 105 -8.07 -3.23 9.72
C ALA A 105 -8.49 -1.96 8.96
N ALA A 106 -8.15 -1.85 7.68
CA ALA A 106 -8.56 -0.73 6.84
C ALA A 106 -10.10 -0.64 6.77
N ALA A 107 -10.78 -1.77 6.59
CA ALA A 107 -12.24 -1.80 6.55
C ALA A 107 -12.84 -1.34 7.88
N THR A 108 -12.25 -1.76 9.01
CA THR A 108 -12.68 -1.32 10.34
C THR A 108 -12.53 0.19 10.50
N TYR A 109 -11.39 0.76 10.09
CA TYR A 109 -11.18 2.21 10.14
C TYR A 109 -12.14 2.95 9.23
N ALA A 110 -12.42 2.42 8.04
CA ALA A 110 -13.40 3.04 7.13
C ALA A 110 -14.76 3.22 7.83
N LYS A 111 -15.24 2.18 8.49
CA LYS A 111 -16.51 2.24 9.23
C LYS A 111 -16.47 3.26 10.34
N GLN A 112 -15.38 3.30 11.12
CA GLN A 112 -15.22 4.25 12.21
C GLN A 112 -15.19 5.70 11.72
N LEU A 113 -14.65 5.93 10.53
CA LEU A 113 -14.52 7.26 9.94
C LEU A 113 -15.75 7.69 9.11
N GLY A 114 -16.78 6.85 9.06
CA GLY A 114 -17.99 7.13 8.29
C GLY A 114 -17.83 6.91 6.79
N CYS A 115 -16.76 6.25 6.37
CA CYS A 115 -16.56 5.86 4.98
C CYS A 115 -17.26 4.53 4.71
N HIS A 116 -17.88 4.39 3.53
CA HIS A 116 -18.60 3.17 3.17
C HIS A 116 -17.96 2.40 2.01
N THR A 117 -16.82 2.88 1.49
CA THR A 117 -16.13 2.25 0.38
C THR A 117 -14.62 2.35 0.59
N LEU A 118 -13.92 1.24 0.36
CA LEU A 118 -12.47 1.25 0.19
C LEU A 118 -12.18 1.43 -1.30
N THR A 119 -11.24 2.32 -1.65
CA THR A 119 -10.83 2.54 -3.03
C THR A 119 -9.32 2.48 -3.15
N MET A 120 -8.82 1.99 -4.26
CA MET A 120 -7.38 1.91 -4.53
C MET A 120 -7.10 1.97 -6.02
N THR A 121 -5.84 2.26 -6.36
CA THR A 121 -5.36 2.17 -7.73
C THR A 121 -4.28 1.10 -7.80
N VAL A 122 -4.29 0.33 -8.89
CA VAL A 122 -3.31 -0.75 -9.12
C VAL A 122 -2.80 -0.64 -10.55
N ILE A 123 -1.52 -0.91 -10.74
CA ILE A 123 -0.92 -0.95 -12.09
C ILE A 123 -1.64 -2.03 -12.89
N SER A 124 -2.16 -1.67 -14.07
CA SER A 124 -3.09 -2.50 -14.85
C SER A 124 -2.52 -3.83 -15.30
N ILE A 125 -1.21 -3.94 -15.44
CA ILE A 125 -0.56 -5.18 -15.90
C ILE A 125 -0.07 -6.08 -14.75
N ARG A 126 -0.31 -5.67 -13.51
CA ARG A 126 0.00 -6.54 -12.35
C ARG A 126 -1.18 -7.45 -12.06
N HIS A 127 -1.40 -8.41 -12.96
CA HIS A 127 -2.57 -9.28 -12.95
C HIS A 127 -2.67 -10.15 -11.69
N GLU A 128 -1.54 -10.62 -11.17
CA GLU A 128 -1.51 -11.43 -9.95
C GLU A 128 -2.00 -10.64 -8.74
N LEU A 129 -1.64 -9.36 -8.66
CA LEU A 129 -2.04 -8.49 -7.56
C LEU A 129 -3.52 -8.12 -7.68
N ILE A 130 -3.99 -7.80 -8.89
CA ILE A 130 -5.40 -7.51 -9.15
C ILE A 130 -6.26 -8.71 -8.75
N SER A 131 -5.88 -9.92 -9.15
CA SER A 131 -6.59 -11.14 -8.78
C SER A 131 -6.64 -11.34 -7.27
N TRP A 132 -5.56 -11.03 -6.58
CA TRP A 132 -5.50 -11.13 -5.12
C TRP A 132 -6.53 -10.21 -4.46
N TYR A 133 -6.65 -8.95 -4.95
CA TYR A 133 -7.65 -8.02 -4.44
C TYR A 133 -9.07 -8.45 -4.80
N GLU A 134 -9.28 -8.96 -6.01
CA GLU A 134 -10.60 -9.44 -6.43
C GLU A 134 -11.11 -10.57 -5.54
N ARG A 135 -10.22 -11.48 -5.15
CA ARG A 135 -10.59 -12.56 -4.22
C ARG A 135 -11.00 -12.03 -2.84
N ARG A 136 -10.64 -10.81 -2.51
CA ARG A 136 -11.01 -10.16 -1.23
C ARG A 136 -12.21 -9.22 -1.38
N GLY A 137 -12.86 -9.25 -2.54
CA GLY A 137 -14.10 -8.53 -2.76
C GLY A 137 -13.99 -7.21 -3.47
N PHE A 138 -12.79 -6.81 -3.89
CA PHE A 138 -12.60 -5.62 -4.70
C PHE A 138 -13.05 -5.88 -6.13
N LYS A 139 -13.58 -4.84 -6.79
CA LYS A 139 -14.01 -4.90 -8.18
C LYS A 139 -13.50 -3.69 -8.94
N ALA A 140 -13.11 -3.91 -10.20
CA ALA A 140 -12.73 -2.81 -11.08
C ALA A 140 -13.96 -1.95 -11.36
N THR A 141 -13.77 -0.63 -11.25
CA THR A 141 -14.86 0.33 -11.52
C THR A 141 -15.01 0.67 -13.01
N GLY A 142 -14.02 0.29 -13.82
CA GLY A 142 -13.93 0.69 -15.23
C GLY A 142 -13.13 1.97 -15.42
N GLU A 143 -12.83 2.69 -14.35
CA GLU A 143 -12.01 3.90 -14.42
C GLU A 143 -10.53 3.53 -14.56
N THR A 144 -9.83 4.26 -15.43
CA THR A 144 -8.38 4.14 -15.60
C THR A 144 -7.75 5.51 -15.42
N GLN A 145 -6.50 5.52 -14.96
CA GLN A 145 -5.74 6.75 -14.75
C GLN A 145 -4.34 6.58 -15.33
N PRO A 146 -3.77 7.64 -15.95
CA PRO A 146 -2.36 7.59 -16.32
C PRO A 146 -1.49 7.56 -15.07
N PHE A 147 -0.39 6.79 -15.12
CA PHE A 147 0.54 6.72 -14.01
C PHE A 147 1.71 7.67 -14.28
N HIS A 148 1.82 8.72 -13.47
CA HIS A 148 2.91 9.69 -13.55
C HIS A 148 3.93 9.38 -12.47
N VAL A 149 5.15 9.01 -12.88
CA VAL A 149 6.24 8.70 -11.95
C VAL A 149 7.11 9.95 -11.79
N HIS A 150 7.23 10.43 -10.55
CA HIS A 150 8.23 11.46 -10.23
C HIS A 150 9.61 10.80 -10.27
N GLU A 151 10.60 11.44 -10.86
CA GLU A 151 11.93 10.86 -11.06
C GLU A 151 12.56 10.29 -9.80
N LYS A 152 12.39 10.94 -8.65
CA LYS A 152 12.95 10.44 -7.39
C LYS A 152 12.27 9.16 -6.88
N PHE A 153 11.09 8.81 -7.40
CA PHE A 153 10.37 7.59 -7.02
C PHE A 153 10.49 6.49 -8.06
N GLY A 154 11.32 6.68 -9.08
CA GLY A 154 11.63 5.67 -10.07
C GLY A 154 11.38 6.14 -11.49
N ALA A 155 11.90 5.35 -12.42
CA ALA A 155 11.71 5.52 -13.85
C ALA A 155 10.88 4.35 -14.37
N ALA A 156 9.83 4.63 -15.13
CA ALA A 156 9.01 3.59 -15.73
C ALA A 156 9.79 2.89 -16.85
N LYS A 157 9.80 1.56 -16.82
CA LYS A 157 10.47 0.74 -17.86
C LYS A 157 9.57 0.50 -19.07
N GLN A 158 8.28 0.85 -18.95
CA GLN A 158 7.28 0.73 -20.02
C GLN A 158 6.10 1.65 -19.68
N PRO A 159 5.21 1.95 -20.66
CA PRO A 159 4.01 2.73 -20.37
C PRO A 159 3.16 2.04 -19.31
N ILE A 160 2.68 2.81 -18.33
CA ILE A 160 1.94 2.29 -17.19
C ILE A 160 0.60 3.01 -17.07
N GLN A 161 -0.46 2.24 -16.86
CA GLN A 161 -1.77 2.74 -16.49
C GLN A 161 -2.19 2.16 -15.14
N LEU A 162 -3.02 2.90 -14.43
CA LEU A 162 -3.65 2.43 -13.19
C LEU A 162 -5.11 2.12 -13.47
N ILE A 163 -5.61 1.08 -12.82
CA ILE A 163 -7.06 0.83 -12.74
C ILE A 163 -7.53 1.09 -11.33
N VAL A 164 -8.80 1.48 -11.19
CA VAL A 164 -9.41 1.75 -9.89
C VAL A 164 -10.20 0.52 -9.45
N LEU A 165 -9.89 0.04 -8.25
CA LEU A 165 -10.61 -1.07 -7.60
C LEU A 165 -11.35 -0.54 -6.39
N GLU A 166 -12.57 -1.02 -6.16
CA GLU A 166 -13.37 -0.60 -5.00
C GLU A 166 -14.07 -1.77 -4.33
N LYS A 167 -14.29 -1.63 -3.03
CA LYS A 167 -15.01 -2.60 -2.21
C LYS A 167 -15.89 -1.85 -1.19
N GLY A 168 -17.16 -2.21 -1.10
CA GLY A 168 -18.04 -1.71 -0.05
C GLY A 168 -17.70 -2.27 1.33
N VAL A 169 -17.87 -1.47 2.36
CA VAL A 169 -17.63 -1.87 3.75
C VAL A 169 -18.85 -1.58 4.63
#